data_0ce7c34eb7fab0aa6f258ed529a8d9b7
#
_entry.id   0ce7c34eb7fab0aa6f258ed529a8d9b7
#
_cell.length_a   1.000
_cell.length_b   1.000
_cell.length_c   1.000
_cell.angle_alpha   90.00
_cell.angle_beta   90.00
_cell.angle_gamma   90.00
#
_symmetry.space_group_name_H-M   'P 1'
#
loop_
_entity.id
_entity.type
_entity.pdbx_description
1 polymer ?
#
loop_
_entity_poly.entity_id
_entity_poly.type
_entity_poly.pdbx_seq_one_letter_code
_entity_poly.pdbx_strand_id
1 'polypeptide(L)'
;MFELIACICCYPSYVGEASGRNVVNEFITFQIAAICGLVGMTLGWRGVMTKYSGFYDLPTAWNQVFWGILLGGAYASTAHNWLFIPYLETGASGERAGELNLINLILITLIATIAMHFLLRRKRIRKGGSHATSGWGLGLAVGGMFSIVLIMYKVMAGVNGISDVLTIVLIAFFAPRAEALITSYHGVLMLRGKRWGAIFRATFWRAASITMFYFAWLNLLAWIFIIPPILLVQDSAEKWVWNSVPKEGQRRWRRMQADKKREKQAAARLIQTPKSIETAEE
;
A
#
# COMPACT_ATOMS: atom_id res chain seq x y z
N MET A 1 9.50 12.58 18.11
CA MET A 1 8.77 12.51 16.81
C MET A 1 9.43 13.39 15.75
N PHE A 2 9.80 14.64 16.03
CA PHE A 2 10.53 15.52 15.10
C PHE A 2 11.95 15.02 14.79
N GLU A 3 12.67 14.46 15.75
CA GLU A 3 14.02 13.91 15.54
C GLU A 3 14.04 12.67 14.65
N LEU A 4 13.00 11.84 14.66
CA LEU A 4 12.88 10.67 13.76
C LEU A 4 12.64 11.10 12.31
N ILE A 5 11.90 12.20 12.10
CA ILE A 5 11.71 12.81 10.78
C ILE A 5 13.00 13.51 10.33
N ALA A 6 13.74 14.14 11.25
CA ALA A 6 15.04 14.73 10.97
C ALA A 6 16.08 13.67 10.58
N CYS A 7 16.05 12.47 11.19
CA CYS A 7 16.94 11.36 10.83
C CYS A 7 16.66 10.78 9.43
N ILE A 8 15.40 10.90 8.94
CA ILE A 8 15.03 10.56 7.55
C ILE A 8 15.62 11.58 6.56
N CYS A 9 15.84 12.82 7.02
CA CYS A 9 16.41 13.92 6.22
C CYS A 9 17.93 14.04 6.36
N CYS A 10 18.60 13.30 7.27
CA CYS A 10 20.07 13.28 7.35
C CYS A 10 20.68 12.44 6.22
N TYR A 11 20.63 12.98 5.01
CA TYR A 11 21.45 12.54 3.89
C TYR A 11 22.88 13.09 4.11
N PRO A 12 23.93 12.26 4.06
CA PRO A 12 25.29 12.78 3.98
C PRO A 12 25.43 13.57 2.67
N SER A 13 25.78 14.84 2.83
CA SER A 13 25.97 15.85 1.78
C SER A 13 26.99 15.39 0.74
N TYR A 14 26.56 14.70 -0.27
CA TYR A 14 27.36 14.40 -1.48
C TYR A 14 27.12 15.42 -2.59
N VAL A 15 26.77 16.64 -2.23
CA VAL A 15 26.76 17.76 -3.18
C VAL A 15 27.42 18.93 -2.49
N GLY A 16 28.57 19.33 -3.04
CA GLY A 16 29.32 20.48 -2.57
C GLY A 16 28.45 21.72 -2.49
N GLU A 17 28.79 22.53 -1.52
CA GLU A 17 28.44 23.93 -1.27
C GLU A 17 27.50 24.61 -2.27
N ALA A 18 26.18 24.52 -2.01
CA ALA A 18 25.20 25.43 -2.57
C ALA A 18 24.16 25.80 -1.50
N SER A 19 24.55 26.84 -0.79
CA SER A 19 23.79 27.76 0.08
C SER A 19 22.27 27.80 -0.15
N GLY A 20 21.49 27.68 0.95
CA GLY A 20 20.14 28.30 1.15
C GLY A 20 19.00 27.91 0.21
N ARG A 21 19.22 27.84 -1.09
CA ARG A 21 18.24 27.46 -2.11
C ARG A 21 17.88 25.97 -2.08
N ASN A 22 18.77 25.12 -1.64
CA ASN A 22 18.57 23.67 -1.65
C ASN A 22 17.57 23.21 -0.59
N VAL A 23 17.57 23.82 0.59
CA VAL A 23 16.66 23.45 1.70
C VAL A 23 15.19 23.71 1.36
N VAL A 24 14.90 24.83 0.70
CA VAL A 24 13.52 25.16 0.28
C VAL A 24 13.05 24.17 -0.80
N ASN A 25 13.93 23.80 -1.73
CA ASN A 25 13.60 22.83 -2.76
C ASN A 25 13.35 21.43 -2.18
N GLU A 26 14.12 20.97 -1.20
CA GLU A 26 13.92 19.69 -0.52
C GLU A 26 12.59 19.63 0.23
N PHE A 27 12.22 20.70 0.93
CA PHE A 27 10.97 20.78 1.65
C PHE A 27 9.76 20.72 0.71
N ILE A 28 9.78 21.46 -0.40
CA ILE A 28 8.72 21.44 -1.42
C ILE A 28 8.63 20.05 -2.06
N THR A 29 9.76 19.45 -2.38
CA THR A 29 9.84 18.10 -2.96
C THR A 29 9.22 17.05 -2.03
N PHE A 30 9.53 17.13 -0.74
CA PHE A 30 8.92 16.27 0.27
C PHE A 30 7.40 16.47 0.36
N GLN A 31 6.91 17.71 0.33
CA GLN A 31 5.48 18.00 0.34
C GLN A 31 4.75 17.40 -0.86
N ILE A 32 5.31 17.56 -2.07
CA ILE A 32 4.75 16.96 -3.29
C ILE A 32 4.69 15.44 -3.16
N ALA A 33 5.78 14.82 -2.75
CA ALA A 33 5.85 13.38 -2.57
C ALA A 33 4.84 12.89 -1.51
N ALA A 34 4.72 13.62 -0.38
CA ALA A 34 3.78 13.31 0.68
C ALA A 34 2.32 13.38 0.21
N ILE A 35 1.96 14.42 -0.55
CA ILE A 35 0.61 14.55 -1.14
C ILE A 35 0.32 13.36 -2.06
N CYS A 36 1.24 13.03 -2.97
CA CYS A 36 1.09 11.90 -3.89
C CYS A 36 0.92 10.58 -3.13
N GLY A 37 1.75 10.31 -2.12
CA GLY A 37 1.66 9.10 -1.30
C GLY A 37 0.36 9.02 -0.49
N LEU A 38 -0.10 10.13 0.09
CA LEU A 38 -1.37 10.21 0.82
C LEU A 38 -2.57 9.97 -0.10
N VAL A 39 -2.57 10.53 -1.30
CA VAL A 39 -3.60 10.26 -2.32
C VAL A 39 -3.63 8.76 -2.65
N GLY A 40 -2.47 8.15 -2.89
CA GLY A 40 -2.36 6.72 -3.16
C GLY A 40 -2.90 5.84 -2.03
N MET A 41 -2.56 6.16 -0.77
CA MET A 41 -3.09 5.48 0.42
C MET A 41 -4.62 5.63 0.52
N THR A 42 -5.13 6.83 0.32
CA THR A 42 -6.58 7.13 0.39
C THR A 42 -7.36 6.35 -0.67
N LEU A 43 -6.86 6.33 -1.91
CA LEU A 43 -7.46 5.56 -3.00
C LEU A 43 -7.38 4.04 -2.73
N GLY A 44 -6.31 3.55 -2.15
CA GLY A 44 -6.17 2.15 -1.74
C GLY A 44 -7.13 1.75 -0.61
N TRP A 45 -7.36 2.66 0.34
CA TRP A 45 -8.36 2.47 1.40
C TRP A 45 -9.78 2.43 0.83
N ARG A 46 -10.09 3.38 -0.03
CA ARG A 46 -11.42 3.54 -0.62
C ARG A 46 -11.87 2.34 -1.45
N GLY A 47 -10.95 1.64 -2.09
CA GLY A 47 -11.25 0.50 -2.96
C GLY A 47 -11.74 -0.75 -2.22
N VAL A 48 -11.16 -1.07 -1.06
CA VAL A 48 -11.41 -2.34 -0.36
C VAL A 48 -12.12 -2.13 0.98
N MET A 49 -11.65 -1.16 1.79
CA MET A 49 -12.13 -1.00 3.16
C MET A 49 -13.51 -0.32 3.22
N THR A 50 -13.83 0.60 2.32
CA THR A 50 -15.12 1.30 2.31
C THR A 50 -16.30 0.38 2.04
N LYS A 51 -16.10 -0.69 1.28
CA LYS A 51 -17.15 -1.68 0.98
C LYS A 51 -17.73 -2.33 2.23
N TYR A 52 -16.91 -2.52 3.25
CA TYR A 52 -17.29 -3.15 4.51
C TYR A 52 -17.22 -2.20 5.70
N SER A 53 -17.31 -0.89 5.45
CA SER A 53 -17.31 0.13 6.49
C SER A 53 -18.47 -0.11 7.48
N GLY A 54 -18.16 -0.02 8.78
CA GLY A 54 -19.11 -0.28 9.85
C GLY A 54 -19.27 -1.76 10.25
N PHE A 55 -18.59 -2.70 9.57
CA PHE A 55 -18.66 -4.14 9.87
C PHE A 55 -17.35 -4.74 10.39
N TYR A 56 -16.25 -3.98 10.35
CA TYR A 56 -14.95 -4.35 10.91
C TYR A 56 -14.50 -3.35 12.00
N ASP A 57 -13.52 -3.72 12.81
CA ASP A 57 -12.96 -2.87 13.88
C ASP A 57 -12.12 -1.73 13.28
N LEU A 58 -12.78 -0.62 12.96
CA LEU A 58 -12.18 0.57 12.36
C LEU A 58 -11.09 1.20 13.27
N PRO A 59 -11.30 1.37 14.61
CA PRO A 59 -10.27 1.91 15.48
C PRO A 59 -8.98 1.09 15.49
N THR A 60 -9.09 -0.24 15.43
CA THR A 60 -7.92 -1.12 15.33
C THR A 60 -7.21 -0.97 13.98
N ALA A 61 -7.95 -0.87 12.87
CA ALA A 61 -7.36 -0.64 11.55
C ALA A 61 -6.61 0.71 11.48
N TRP A 62 -7.18 1.80 12.02
CA TRP A 62 -6.52 3.10 12.11
C TRP A 62 -5.27 3.10 12.97
N ASN A 63 -5.31 2.41 14.11
CA ASN A 63 -4.11 2.26 14.93
C ASN A 63 -2.98 1.53 14.18
N GLN A 64 -3.32 0.58 13.29
CA GLN A 64 -2.33 -0.07 12.43
C GLN A 64 -1.79 0.85 11.33
N VAL A 65 -2.59 1.75 10.78
CA VAL A 65 -2.12 2.81 9.87
C VAL A 65 -1.06 3.67 10.54
N PHE A 66 -1.30 4.12 11.78
CA PHE A 66 -0.32 4.90 12.54
C PHE A 66 1.02 4.17 12.71
N TRP A 67 0.98 2.90 13.16
CA TRP A 67 2.18 2.07 13.27
C TRP A 67 2.83 1.80 11.91
N GLY A 68 2.02 1.71 10.86
CA GLY A 68 2.46 1.55 9.49
C GLY A 68 3.25 2.75 8.96
N ILE A 69 2.85 3.97 9.32
CA ILE A 69 3.60 5.19 8.98
C ILE A 69 4.99 5.15 9.63
N LEU A 70 5.07 4.84 10.93
CA LEU A 70 6.35 4.79 11.64
C LEU A 70 7.27 3.71 11.09
N LEU A 71 6.76 2.48 10.97
CA LEU A 71 7.52 1.36 10.45
C LEU A 71 7.87 1.54 8.97
N GLY A 72 6.93 2.07 8.19
CA GLY A 72 7.11 2.30 6.77
C GLY A 72 8.16 3.35 6.46
N GLY A 73 8.22 4.43 7.25
CA GLY A 73 9.27 5.43 7.13
C GLY A 73 10.65 4.84 7.38
N ALA A 74 10.82 4.09 8.48
CA ALA A 74 12.08 3.40 8.79
C ALA A 74 12.46 2.39 7.70
N TYR A 75 11.49 1.55 7.27
CA TYR A 75 11.70 0.57 6.21
C TYR A 75 12.09 1.19 4.88
N ALA A 76 11.36 2.23 4.44
CA ALA A 76 11.62 2.90 3.17
C ALA A 76 12.98 3.62 3.15
N SER A 77 13.34 4.30 4.24
CA SER A 77 14.63 4.95 4.39
C SER A 77 15.78 3.94 4.40
N THR A 78 15.65 2.85 5.16
CA THR A 78 16.68 1.79 5.19
C THR A 78 16.82 1.12 3.81
N ALA A 79 15.72 0.81 3.15
CA ALA A 79 15.75 0.22 1.81
C ALA A 79 16.40 1.15 0.79
N HIS A 80 16.11 2.44 0.87
CA HIS A 80 16.73 3.44 0.00
C HIS A 80 18.24 3.51 0.21
N ASN A 81 18.70 3.66 1.46
CA ASN A 81 20.11 3.86 1.78
C ASN A 81 20.97 2.60 1.56
N TRP A 82 20.40 1.41 1.83
CA TRP A 82 21.19 0.17 1.79
C TRP A 82 21.02 -0.66 0.52
N LEU A 83 20.02 -0.37 -0.29
CA LEU A 83 19.77 -1.08 -1.54
C LEU A 83 19.86 -0.15 -2.74
N PHE A 84 19.12 0.96 -2.72
CA PHE A 84 18.93 1.77 -3.90
C PHE A 84 20.13 2.69 -4.20
N ILE A 85 20.67 3.38 -3.20
CA ILE A 85 21.87 4.24 -3.38
C ILE A 85 23.06 3.43 -3.88
N PRO A 86 23.47 2.31 -3.24
CA PRO A 86 24.59 1.51 -3.74
C PRO A 86 24.38 0.97 -5.16
N TYR A 87 23.12 0.64 -5.50
CA TYR A 87 22.77 0.21 -6.85
C TYR A 87 22.95 1.31 -7.89
N LEU A 88 22.55 2.56 -7.56
CA LEU A 88 22.74 3.71 -8.46
C LEU A 88 24.22 4.10 -8.60
N GLU A 89 24.98 4.09 -7.52
CA GLU A 89 26.39 4.46 -7.50
C GLU A 89 27.24 3.46 -8.33
N THR A 90 26.99 2.16 -8.16
CA THR A 90 27.67 1.13 -8.97
C THR A 90 27.29 1.18 -10.45
N GLY A 91 26.05 1.55 -10.77
CA GLY A 91 25.62 1.77 -12.15
C GLY A 91 26.24 3.00 -12.80
N ALA A 92 26.50 4.05 -12.03
CA ALA A 92 27.11 5.29 -12.52
C ALA A 92 28.63 5.17 -12.78
N SER A 93 29.34 4.28 -12.05
CA SER A 93 30.79 4.08 -12.22
C SER A 93 31.14 3.24 -13.46
N GLY A 94 30.15 2.68 -14.16
CA GLY A 94 30.36 1.96 -15.43
C GLY A 94 31.08 0.60 -15.32
N GLU A 95 31.50 0.21 -14.13
CA GLU A 95 32.28 -1.02 -13.94
C GLU A 95 31.41 -2.30 -13.81
N ARG A 96 30.15 -2.20 -13.39
CA ARG A 96 29.16 -3.30 -13.41
C ARG A 96 27.76 -2.71 -13.42
N ALA A 97 26.83 -3.34 -14.19
CA ALA A 97 25.41 -3.10 -14.00
C ALA A 97 25.08 -3.31 -12.51
N GLY A 98 24.53 -2.29 -11.85
CA GLY A 98 24.36 -2.26 -10.41
C GLY A 98 23.82 -3.58 -9.86
N GLU A 99 24.63 -4.28 -9.09
CA GLU A 99 24.24 -5.54 -8.48
C GLU A 99 23.42 -5.24 -7.22
N LEU A 100 22.13 -5.60 -7.23
CA LEU A 100 21.33 -5.60 -6.03
C LEU A 100 21.94 -6.57 -5.02
N ASN A 101 22.35 -6.06 -3.86
CA ASN A 101 22.83 -6.92 -2.78
C ASN A 101 21.68 -7.76 -2.23
N LEU A 102 21.58 -9.03 -2.67
CA LEU A 102 20.51 -9.94 -2.29
C LEU A 102 20.47 -10.20 -0.78
N ILE A 103 21.60 -10.18 -0.10
CA ILE A 103 21.66 -10.40 1.36
C ILE A 103 20.98 -9.23 2.06
N ASN A 104 21.32 -7.99 1.71
CA ASN A 104 20.68 -6.80 2.27
C ASN A 104 19.19 -6.75 1.93
N LEU A 105 18.80 -7.11 0.71
CA LEU A 105 17.40 -7.19 0.29
C LEU A 105 16.59 -8.15 1.16
N ILE A 106 17.09 -9.38 1.34
CA ILE A 106 16.44 -10.40 2.18
C ILE A 106 16.39 -9.94 3.64
N LEU A 107 17.48 -9.40 4.17
CA LEU A 107 17.57 -8.96 5.56
C LEU A 107 16.58 -7.84 5.87
N ILE A 108 16.54 -6.79 5.07
CA ILE A 108 15.65 -5.63 5.24
C ILE A 108 14.19 -6.06 5.15
N THR A 109 13.84 -6.84 4.13
CA THR A 109 12.47 -7.32 3.94
C THR A 109 12.03 -8.31 5.01
N LEU A 110 12.93 -9.14 5.51
CA LEU A 110 12.67 -10.07 6.61
C LEU A 110 12.43 -9.31 7.93
N ILE A 111 13.29 -8.36 8.28
CA ILE A 111 13.14 -7.53 9.48
C ILE A 111 11.82 -6.77 9.45
N ALA A 112 11.50 -6.11 8.33
CA ALA A 112 10.23 -5.42 8.16
C ALA A 112 9.03 -6.37 8.28
N THR A 113 9.12 -7.56 7.69
CA THR A 113 8.07 -8.58 7.78
C THR A 113 7.87 -9.07 9.20
N ILE A 114 8.94 -9.31 9.94
CA ILE A 114 8.90 -9.74 11.37
C ILE A 114 8.26 -8.62 12.22
N ALA A 115 8.66 -7.36 12.02
CA ALA A 115 8.07 -6.23 12.73
C ALA A 115 6.55 -6.13 12.47
N MET A 116 6.11 -6.25 11.21
CA MET A 116 4.68 -6.29 10.88
C MET A 116 3.97 -7.51 11.46
N HIS A 117 4.63 -8.67 11.50
CA HIS A 117 4.10 -9.88 12.15
C HIS A 117 3.81 -9.64 13.63
N PHE A 118 4.72 -9.00 14.36
CA PHE A 118 4.50 -8.64 15.77
C PHE A 118 3.34 -7.65 15.94
N LEU A 119 3.22 -6.64 15.07
CA LEU A 119 2.10 -5.70 15.09
C LEU A 119 0.76 -6.40 14.87
N LEU A 120 0.67 -7.32 13.91
CA LEU A 120 -0.53 -8.09 13.63
C LEU A 120 -0.84 -9.15 14.72
N ARG A 121 0.15 -9.54 15.54
CA ARG A 121 -0.02 -10.48 16.65
C ARG A 121 -0.59 -9.85 17.92
N ARG A 122 -0.80 -8.54 17.99
CA ARG A 122 -1.34 -7.85 19.17
C ARG A 122 -2.65 -8.47 19.64
N LYS A 123 -2.86 -8.53 20.98
CA LYS A 123 -4.02 -9.17 21.61
C LYS A 123 -5.36 -8.69 21.04
N ARG A 124 -5.50 -7.38 20.74
CA ARG A 124 -6.71 -6.76 20.21
C ARG A 124 -7.06 -7.33 18.83
N ILE A 125 -6.10 -7.40 17.91
CA ILE A 125 -6.27 -7.94 16.56
C ILE A 125 -6.63 -9.43 16.61
N ARG A 126 -5.91 -10.19 17.48
CA ARG A 126 -6.11 -11.63 17.64
C ARG A 126 -7.48 -11.97 18.20
N LYS A 127 -7.97 -11.22 19.21
CA LYS A 127 -9.32 -11.41 19.78
C LYS A 127 -10.42 -11.09 18.80
N GLY A 128 -10.25 -10.02 18.00
CA GLY A 128 -11.24 -9.59 16.99
C GLY A 128 -11.16 -10.36 15.66
N GLY A 129 -10.14 -11.21 15.44
CA GLY A 129 -9.94 -11.89 14.16
C GLY A 129 -9.64 -10.94 12.99
N SER A 130 -9.34 -9.67 13.27
CA SER A 130 -9.21 -8.58 12.31
C SER A 130 -7.83 -8.50 11.62
N HIS A 131 -7.15 -9.65 11.43
CA HIS A 131 -5.78 -9.68 10.92
C HIS A 131 -5.68 -9.16 9.48
N ALA A 132 -6.61 -9.50 8.58
CA ALA A 132 -6.52 -9.06 7.19
C ALA A 132 -6.91 -7.60 7.02
N THR A 133 -7.94 -7.10 7.74
CA THR A 133 -8.32 -5.69 7.74
C THR A 133 -7.23 -4.79 8.34
N SER A 134 -6.67 -5.21 9.48
CA SER A 134 -5.54 -4.54 10.12
C SER A 134 -4.29 -4.61 9.25
N GLY A 135 -4.04 -5.75 8.59
CA GLY A 135 -2.96 -5.94 7.64
C GLY A 135 -3.09 -5.05 6.41
N TRP A 136 -4.31 -4.85 5.90
CA TRP A 136 -4.56 -3.92 4.80
C TRP A 136 -4.19 -2.49 5.18
N GLY A 137 -4.68 -1.99 6.34
CA GLY A 137 -4.36 -0.64 6.82
C GLY A 137 -2.87 -0.44 7.08
N LEU A 138 -2.22 -1.41 7.75
CA LEU A 138 -0.78 -1.42 8.01
C LEU A 138 0.02 -1.37 6.70
N GLY A 139 -0.31 -2.24 5.75
CA GLY A 139 0.38 -2.32 4.46
C GLY A 139 0.19 -1.08 3.60
N LEU A 140 -1.02 -0.48 3.57
CA LEU A 140 -1.25 0.79 2.88
C LEU A 140 -0.34 1.90 3.41
N ALA A 141 -0.18 1.99 4.73
CA ALA A 141 0.67 3.00 5.34
C ALA A 141 2.15 2.75 5.06
N VAL A 142 2.61 1.50 5.17
CA VAL A 142 4.00 1.13 4.85
C VAL A 142 4.32 1.39 3.39
N GLY A 143 3.47 0.96 2.47
CA GLY A 143 3.65 1.20 1.04
C GLY A 143 3.49 2.66 0.66
N GLY A 144 2.66 3.42 1.39
CA GLY A 144 2.54 4.86 1.24
C GLY A 144 3.83 5.59 1.62
N MET A 145 4.46 5.24 2.74
CA MET A 145 5.76 5.78 3.13
C MET A 145 6.86 5.40 2.13
N PHE A 146 6.83 4.16 1.63
CA PHE A 146 7.75 3.72 0.59
C PHE A 146 7.56 4.51 -0.71
N SER A 147 6.31 4.78 -1.13
CA SER A 147 6.03 5.61 -2.30
C SER A 147 6.51 7.05 -2.12
N ILE A 148 6.33 7.64 -0.93
CA ILE A 148 6.81 9.00 -0.62
C ILE A 148 8.32 9.09 -0.83
N VAL A 149 9.08 8.13 -0.30
CA VAL A 149 10.55 8.11 -0.46
C VAL A 149 10.93 7.99 -1.93
N LEU A 150 10.36 7.03 -2.67
CA LEU A 150 10.67 6.85 -4.09
C LEU A 150 10.33 8.08 -4.94
N ILE A 151 9.18 8.72 -4.69
CA ILE A 151 8.75 9.93 -5.41
C ILE A 151 9.64 11.10 -5.07
N MET A 152 9.99 11.29 -3.79
CA MET A 152 10.87 12.35 -3.35
C MET A 152 12.21 12.30 -4.12
N TYR A 153 12.83 11.12 -4.17
CA TYR A 153 14.10 10.98 -4.88
C TYR A 153 13.94 11.07 -6.41
N LYS A 154 12.79 10.66 -6.96
CA LYS A 154 12.52 10.86 -8.40
C LYS A 154 12.43 12.34 -8.76
N VAL A 155 11.77 13.15 -7.91
CA VAL A 155 11.65 14.59 -8.11
C VAL A 155 13.01 15.29 -7.90
N MET A 156 13.80 14.86 -6.89
CA MET A 156 15.15 15.38 -6.65
C MET A 156 16.13 15.07 -7.80
N ALA A 157 16.01 13.90 -8.42
CA ALA A 157 16.79 13.53 -9.59
C ALA A 157 16.43 14.33 -10.86
N GLY A 158 15.33 15.07 -10.81
CA GLY A 158 14.81 15.86 -11.92
C GLY A 158 13.73 15.13 -12.71
N VAL A 159 12.63 15.82 -12.97
CA VAL A 159 11.53 15.33 -13.79
C VAL A 159 11.69 15.86 -15.21
N ASN A 160 12.14 15.00 -16.12
CA ASN A 160 12.57 15.40 -17.48
C ASN A 160 11.53 15.10 -18.58
N GLY A 161 10.30 14.69 -18.21
CA GLY A 161 9.28 14.40 -19.22
C GLY A 161 8.04 13.68 -18.69
N ILE A 162 7.15 13.37 -19.62
CA ILE A 162 5.87 12.70 -19.34
C ILE A 162 6.08 11.30 -18.71
N SER A 163 7.14 10.58 -19.10
CA SER A 163 7.48 9.28 -18.55
C SER A 163 7.75 9.33 -17.05
N ASP A 164 8.43 10.38 -16.57
CA ASP A 164 8.74 10.55 -15.16
C ASP A 164 7.50 10.89 -14.35
N VAL A 165 6.64 11.78 -14.88
CA VAL A 165 5.34 12.10 -14.28
C VAL A 165 4.48 10.86 -14.18
N LEU A 166 4.39 10.06 -15.24
CA LEU A 166 3.64 8.81 -15.25
C LEU A 166 4.20 7.81 -14.22
N THR A 167 5.52 7.69 -14.12
CA THR A 167 6.18 6.85 -13.12
C THR A 167 5.82 7.28 -11.70
N ILE A 168 5.81 8.59 -11.40
CA ILE A 168 5.39 9.13 -10.09
C ILE A 168 3.95 8.75 -9.78
N VAL A 169 3.03 8.94 -10.74
CA VAL A 169 1.61 8.58 -10.55
C VAL A 169 1.44 7.08 -10.32
N LEU A 170 2.15 6.26 -11.09
CA LEU A 170 2.09 4.81 -10.95
C LEU A 170 2.68 4.33 -9.61
N ILE A 171 3.81 4.89 -9.15
CA ILE A 171 4.37 4.61 -7.82
C ILE A 171 3.36 4.99 -6.74
N ALA A 172 2.81 6.20 -6.78
CA ALA A 172 1.83 6.67 -5.79
C ALA A 172 0.61 5.74 -5.69
N PHE A 173 0.15 5.20 -6.82
CA PHE A 173 -1.04 4.37 -6.87
C PHE A 173 -0.77 2.91 -6.51
N PHE A 174 0.30 2.31 -7.03
CA PHE A 174 0.53 0.86 -6.94
C PHE A 174 1.39 0.44 -5.73
N ALA A 175 2.33 1.26 -5.25
CA ALA A 175 3.17 0.87 -4.12
C ALA A 175 2.38 0.68 -2.81
N PRO A 176 1.45 1.58 -2.41
CA PRO A 176 0.60 1.34 -1.25
C PRO A 176 -0.27 0.08 -1.39
N ARG A 177 -0.80 -0.18 -2.59
CA ARG A 177 -1.63 -1.35 -2.84
C ARG A 177 -0.85 -2.66 -2.79
N ALA A 178 0.35 -2.70 -3.38
CA ALA A 178 1.20 -3.88 -3.35
C ALA A 178 1.51 -4.29 -1.91
N GLU A 179 1.96 -3.35 -1.07
CA GLU A 179 2.23 -3.63 0.34
C GLU A 179 0.97 -3.99 1.14
N ALA A 180 -0.17 -3.38 0.83
CA ALA A 180 -1.45 -3.74 1.44
C ALA A 180 -1.87 -5.17 1.10
N LEU A 181 -1.71 -5.60 -0.15
CA LEU A 181 -1.97 -6.97 -0.59
C LEU A 181 -1.08 -7.97 0.14
N ILE A 182 0.23 -7.73 0.18
CA ILE A 182 1.21 -8.59 0.84
C ILE A 182 0.89 -8.72 2.34
N THR A 183 0.64 -7.59 3.01
CA THR A 183 0.42 -7.56 4.46
C THR A 183 -0.97 -8.09 4.85
N SER A 184 -1.99 -7.88 4.02
CA SER A 184 -3.31 -8.49 4.21
C SER A 184 -3.27 -10.01 4.02
N TYR A 185 -2.57 -10.50 2.99
CA TYR A 185 -2.33 -11.93 2.79
C TYR A 185 -1.57 -12.56 3.94
N HIS A 186 -0.55 -11.86 4.47
CA HIS A 186 0.15 -12.27 5.69
C HIS A 186 -0.84 -12.45 6.85
N GLY A 187 -1.76 -11.49 7.05
CA GLY A 187 -2.82 -11.57 8.07
C GLY A 187 -3.73 -12.78 7.89
N VAL A 188 -4.12 -13.12 6.65
CA VAL A 188 -4.93 -14.31 6.35
C VAL A 188 -4.20 -15.60 6.71
N LEU A 189 -2.91 -15.70 6.40
CA LEU A 189 -2.11 -16.88 6.76
C LEU A 189 -1.98 -17.02 8.27
N MET A 190 -1.88 -15.90 9.00
CA MET A 190 -1.89 -15.92 10.48
C MET A 190 -3.22 -16.42 11.03
N LEU A 191 -4.37 -16.00 10.47
CA LEU A 191 -5.70 -16.52 10.84
C LEU A 191 -5.82 -18.02 10.64
N ARG A 192 -5.16 -18.55 9.59
CA ARG A 192 -5.12 -20.00 9.31
C ARG A 192 -4.11 -20.78 10.16
N GLY A 193 -3.45 -20.12 11.11
CA GLY A 193 -2.44 -20.73 11.97
C GLY A 193 -1.06 -20.98 11.31
N LYS A 194 -0.89 -20.61 10.04
CA LYS A 194 0.37 -20.83 9.28
C LYS A 194 1.37 -19.68 9.51
N ARG A 195 1.85 -19.51 10.75
CA ARG A 195 2.66 -18.35 11.15
C ARG A 195 4.00 -18.24 10.41
N TRP A 196 4.78 -19.31 10.38
CA TRP A 196 6.07 -19.34 9.66
C TRP A 196 5.89 -19.16 8.15
N GLY A 197 4.92 -19.86 7.57
CA GLY A 197 4.60 -19.70 6.15
C GLY A 197 4.13 -18.28 5.80
N ALA A 198 3.51 -17.56 6.73
CA ALA A 198 3.15 -16.17 6.57
C ALA A 198 4.39 -15.27 6.46
N ILE A 199 5.39 -15.47 7.35
CA ILE A 199 6.63 -14.68 7.33
C ILE A 199 7.39 -14.94 6.03
N PHE A 200 7.69 -16.20 5.67
CA PHE A 200 8.46 -16.52 4.48
C PHE A 200 7.82 -16.00 3.19
N ARG A 201 6.51 -16.22 3.02
CA ARG A 201 5.80 -15.78 1.82
C ARG A 201 5.72 -14.25 1.73
N ALA A 202 5.45 -13.57 2.85
CA ALA A 202 5.40 -12.12 2.86
C ALA A 202 6.79 -11.50 2.61
N THR A 203 7.86 -12.07 3.15
CA THR A 203 9.24 -11.65 2.87
C THR A 203 9.56 -11.81 1.38
N PHE A 204 9.25 -12.97 0.80
CA PHE A 204 9.49 -13.22 -0.62
C PHE A 204 8.75 -12.21 -1.51
N TRP A 205 7.44 -12.04 -1.30
CA TRP A 205 6.66 -11.10 -2.11
C TRP A 205 7.09 -9.64 -1.90
N ARG A 206 7.52 -9.27 -0.69
CA ARG A 206 8.04 -7.94 -0.40
C ARG A 206 9.39 -7.70 -1.07
N ALA A 207 10.30 -8.68 -1.05
CA ALA A 207 11.55 -8.60 -1.76
C ALA A 207 11.33 -8.46 -3.27
N ALA A 208 10.45 -9.27 -3.86
CA ALA A 208 10.06 -9.16 -5.25
C ALA A 208 9.45 -7.78 -5.57
N SER A 209 8.55 -7.30 -4.72
CA SER A 209 7.89 -6.00 -4.89
C SER A 209 8.89 -4.83 -4.88
N ILE A 210 9.79 -4.78 -3.90
CA ILE A 210 10.84 -3.74 -3.82
C ILE A 210 11.71 -3.73 -5.06
N THR A 211 12.19 -4.90 -5.48
CA THR A 211 13.03 -5.05 -6.66
C THR A 211 12.30 -4.55 -7.91
N MET A 212 11.05 -4.95 -8.09
CA MET A 212 10.24 -4.52 -9.23
C MET A 212 9.98 -3.00 -9.22
N PHE A 213 9.71 -2.39 -8.06
CA PHE A 213 9.55 -0.94 -7.98
C PHE A 213 10.84 -0.18 -8.28
N TYR A 214 12.00 -0.69 -7.92
CA TYR A 214 13.28 -0.09 -8.29
C TYR A 214 13.54 -0.17 -9.79
N PHE A 215 13.26 -1.31 -10.43
CA PHE A 215 13.32 -1.41 -11.89
C PHE A 215 12.32 -0.48 -12.58
N ALA A 216 11.10 -0.38 -12.06
CA ALA A 216 10.08 0.50 -12.60
C ALA A 216 10.38 1.99 -12.39
N TRP A 217 11.13 2.34 -11.37
CA TRP A 217 11.63 3.69 -11.14
C TRP A 217 12.60 4.13 -12.23
N LEU A 218 13.41 3.19 -12.76
CA LEU A 218 14.36 3.42 -13.84
C LEU A 218 13.75 3.27 -15.23
N ASN A 219 12.83 2.31 -15.40
CA ASN A 219 12.30 1.96 -16.72
C ASN A 219 10.78 1.81 -16.68
N LEU A 220 10.10 2.65 -17.46
CA LEU A 220 8.64 2.63 -17.55
C LEU A 220 8.08 1.27 -18.02
N LEU A 221 8.79 0.53 -18.88
CA LEU A 221 8.35 -0.78 -19.35
C LEU A 221 8.21 -1.83 -18.24
N ALA A 222 8.94 -1.68 -17.13
CA ALA A 222 8.84 -2.60 -15.99
C ALA A 222 7.43 -2.60 -15.35
N TRP A 223 6.63 -1.56 -15.56
CA TRP A 223 5.25 -1.49 -15.07
C TRP A 223 4.34 -2.56 -15.68
N ILE A 224 4.67 -3.08 -16.86
CA ILE A 224 3.95 -4.21 -17.48
C ILE A 224 3.99 -5.45 -16.58
N PHE A 225 5.04 -5.61 -15.78
CA PHE A 225 5.19 -6.75 -14.86
C PHE A 225 4.59 -6.48 -13.47
N ILE A 226 4.38 -5.22 -13.09
CA ILE A 226 3.85 -4.82 -11.77
C ILE A 226 2.33 -4.72 -11.77
N ILE A 227 1.76 -4.08 -12.78
CA ILE A 227 0.33 -3.76 -12.82
C ILE A 227 -0.55 -5.03 -12.86
N PRO A 228 -0.33 -6.00 -13.78
CA PRO A 228 -1.22 -7.15 -13.88
C PRO A 228 -1.30 -8.01 -12.61
N PRO A 229 -0.19 -8.39 -11.94
CA PRO A 229 -0.27 -9.16 -10.70
C PRO A 229 -1.05 -8.44 -9.60
N ILE A 230 -0.86 -7.12 -9.44
CA ILE A 230 -1.57 -6.34 -8.42
C ILE A 230 -3.08 -6.33 -8.70
N LEU A 231 -3.48 -6.10 -9.96
CA LEU A 231 -4.90 -6.08 -10.34
C LEU A 231 -5.55 -7.47 -10.21
N LEU A 232 -4.88 -8.53 -10.63
CA LEU A 232 -5.39 -9.91 -10.51
C LEU A 232 -5.58 -10.35 -9.05
N VAL A 233 -4.71 -9.93 -8.15
CA VAL A 233 -4.78 -10.30 -6.73
C VAL A 233 -5.76 -9.39 -5.97
N GLN A 234 -6.12 -8.23 -6.49
CA GLN A 234 -7.01 -7.27 -5.81
C GLN A 234 -8.39 -7.87 -5.51
N ASP A 235 -8.98 -8.65 -6.40
CA ASP A 235 -10.27 -9.33 -6.16
C ASP A 235 -10.18 -10.33 -5.00
N SER A 236 -9.02 -10.94 -4.82
CA SER A 236 -8.76 -11.83 -3.68
C SER A 236 -8.67 -11.07 -2.36
N ALA A 237 -8.18 -9.82 -2.37
CA ALA A 237 -8.07 -8.99 -1.19
C ALA A 237 -9.44 -8.68 -0.58
N GLU A 238 -10.47 -8.45 -1.38
CA GLU A 238 -11.85 -8.27 -0.90
C GLU A 238 -12.33 -9.51 -0.12
N LYS A 239 -12.03 -10.71 -0.62
CA LYS A 239 -12.37 -11.97 0.05
C LYS A 239 -11.60 -12.13 1.36
N TRP A 240 -10.33 -11.67 1.41
CA TRP A 240 -9.52 -11.72 2.62
C TRP A 240 -10.05 -10.77 3.70
N VAL A 241 -10.38 -9.55 3.31
CA VAL A 241 -11.00 -8.56 4.21
C VAL A 241 -12.34 -9.07 4.71
N TRP A 242 -13.19 -9.62 3.83
CA TRP A 242 -14.47 -10.23 4.19
C TRP A 242 -14.32 -11.35 5.23
N ASN A 243 -13.33 -12.22 5.08
CA ASN A 243 -13.08 -13.31 6.03
C ASN A 243 -12.63 -12.83 7.41
N SER A 244 -12.14 -11.59 7.51
CA SER A 244 -11.75 -10.95 8.77
C SER A 244 -12.91 -10.17 9.44
N VAL A 245 -14.05 -10.04 8.77
CA VAL A 245 -15.25 -9.43 9.37
C VAL A 245 -15.85 -10.42 10.36
N PRO A 246 -16.20 -10.01 11.60
CA PRO A 246 -16.87 -10.87 12.57
C PRO A 246 -18.16 -11.50 12.00
N LYS A 247 -18.47 -12.74 12.39
CA LYS A 247 -19.63 -13.48 11.87
C LYS A 247 -20.95 -12.72 12.02
N GLU A 248 -21.11 -11.98 13.10
CA GLU A 248 -22.28 -11.11 13.33
C GLU A 248 -22.36 -9.97 12.32
N GLY A 249 -21.23 -9.30 12.04
CA GLY A 249 -21.12 -8.28 11.00
C GLY A 249 -21.44 -8.84 9.62
N GLN A 250 -20.94 -10.04 9.29
CA GLN A 250 -21.25 -10.70 8.02
C GLN A 250 -22.74 -11.00 7.88
N ARG A 251 -23.42 -11.46 8.96
CA ARG A 251 -24.87 -11.70 8.96
C ARG A 251 -25.65 -10.41 8.76
N ARG A 252 -25.28 -9.35 9.47
CA ARG A 252 -25.91 -8.02 9.35
C ARG A 252 -25.75 -7.46 7.94
N TRP A 253 -24.55 -7.54 7.36
CA TRP A 253 -24.30 -7.08 6.01
C TRP A 253 -25.15 -7.83 4.96
N ARG A 254 -25.26 -9.18 5.07
CA ARG A 254 -26.10 -9.98 4.18
C ARG A 254 -27.57 -9.58 4.26
N ARG A 255 -28.10 -9.31 5.46
CA ARG A 255 -29.48 -8.81 5.64
C ARG A 255 -29.67 -7.49 4.93
N MET A 256 -28.81 -6.50 5.17
CA MET A 256 -28.88 -5.20 4.49
C MET A 256 -28.85 -5.32 2.96
N GLN A 257 -28.03 -6.21 2.41
CA GLN A 257 -27.99 -6.44 0.96
C GLN A 257 -29.28 -7.08 0.43
N ALA A 258 -29.86 -8.00 1.18
CA ALA A 258 -31.13 -8.60 0.83
C ALA A 258 -32.26 -7.56 0.83
N ASP A 259 -32.31 -6.70 1.84
CA ASP A 259 -33.32 -5.64 1.94
C ASP A 259 -33.19 -4.62 0.81
N LYS A 260 -31.97 -4.15 0.52
CA LYS A 260 -31.70 -3.27 -0.65
C LYS A 260 -32.12 -3.92 -1.98
N LYS A 261 -31.92 -5.23 -2.12
CA LYS A 261 -32.37 -5.94 -3.32
C LYS A 261 -33.90 -5.97 -3.44
N ARG A 262 -34.61 -6.20 -2.31
CA ARG A 262 -36.07 -6.18 -2.24
C ARG A 262 -36.61 -4.79 -2.57
N GLU A 263 -36.01 -3.73 -2.00
CA GLU A 263 -36.42 -2.35 -2.30
C GLU A 263 -36.26 -2.01 -3.78
N LYS A 264 -35.10 -2.38 -4.38
CA LYS A 264 -34.88 -2.18 -5.82
C LYS A 264 -35.88 -2.94 -6.69
N GLN A 265 -36.21 -4.17 -6.30
CA GLN A 265 -37.22 -4.96 -7.01
C GLN A 265 -38.65 -4.38 -6.85
N ALA A 266 -38.97 -3.87 -5.68
CA ALA A 266 -40.25 -3.19 -5.44
C ALA A 266 -40.36 -1.90 -6.26
N ALA A 267 -39.29 -1.07 -6.27
CA ALA A 267 -39.25 0.14 -7.09
C ALA A 267 -39.36 -0.16 -8.58
N ALA A 268 -38.67 -1.20 -9.07
CA ALA A 268 -38.79 -1.62 -10.47
C ALA A 268 -40.20 -2.10 -10.85
N ARG A 269 -40.92 -2.77 -9.94
CA ARG A 269 -42.32 -3.16 -10.17
C ARG A 269 -43.25 -1.97 -10.25
N LEU A 270 -43.08 -0.95 -9.40
CA LEU A 270 -43.87 0.27 -9.42
C LEU A 270 -43.71 1.07 -10.72
N ILE A 271 -42.50 1.05 -11.33
CA ILE A 271 -42.23 1.71 -12.63
C ILE A 271 -42.92 0.94 -13.78
N GLN A 272 -43.08 -0.38 -13.66
CA GLN A 272 -43.69 -1.21 -14.70
C GLN A 272 -45.23 -1.19 -14.67
N THR A 273 -45.86 -0.82 -13.54
CA THR A 273 -47.32 -0.87 -13.36
C THR A 273 -48.13 0.30 -13.99
N PRO A 274 -47.57 1.50 -14.33
CA PRO A 274 -48.40 2.59 -14.85
C PRO A 274 -48.89 2.39 -16.29
N LYS A 275 -48.35 1.47 -17.05
CA LYS A 275 -48.74 1.28 -18.48
C LYS A 275 -49.98 0.41 -18.75
N SER A 276 -50.46 -0.29 -17.74
CA SER A 276 -51.61 -1.20 -17.90
C SER A 276 -52.96 -0.59 -17.52
N ILE A 277 -52.97 0.61 -16.94
CA ILE A 277 -54.25 1.25 -16.52
C ILE A 277 -54.77 2.21 -17.64
N GLU A 278 -53.90 2.80 -18.41
CA GLU A 278 -54.29 3.72 -19.50
C GLU A 278 -54.92 3.03 -20.73
N THR A 279 -54.69 1.72 -20.90
CA THR A 279 -55.24 0.94 -22.04
C THR A 279 -56.59 0.27 -21.73
N ALA A 280 -57.19 0.45 -20.54
CA ALA A 280 -58.47 -0.11 -20.18
C ALA A 280 -59.64 0.92 -20.19
N GLU A 281 -59.36 2.16 -20.52
CA GLU A 281 -60.35 3.23 -20.62
C GLU A 281 -60.60 3.74 -22.07
N GLU A 282 -60.03 3.09 -23.11
CA GLU A 282 -60.43 3.26 -24.51
C GLU A 282 -61.25 2.03 -24.97
#